data_4ab40300a7850ae685599fc79ddd891e
#
_entry.id   4ab40300a7850ae685599fc79ddd891e
#
_cell.length_a   1.000
_cell.length_b   1.000
_cell.length_c   1.000
_cell.angle_alpha   90.00
_cell.angle_beta   90.00
_cell.angle_gamma   90.00
#
_symmetry.space_group_name_H-M   'P 1'
#
loop_
_entity.id
_entity.type
_entity.pdbx_description
1 polymer ?
#
loop_
_entity_poly.entity_id
_entity_poly.type
_entity_poly.pdbx_seq_one_letter_code
_entity_poly.pdbx_strand_id
1 'polypeptide(L)'
;MKRIAFSGVGGQSVRLVSHTLALALMELGYHVTLLLDYDSSIRNQRITAYLTYDGPLIENPMPEEIDIQVRLHAKGDQLVAQKTICDTGLCTDEEIPFGLMGAERFGQAIFGNMIALGRLFRLVGIDISHVELEKILPKSYAKENLKAIQMGYDLGSYED
;
A
#
# COMPACT_ATOMS: atom_id res chain seq x y z
N MET A 1 5.61 8.02 -15.15
CA MET A 1 5.66 6.64 -14.62
C MET A 1 5.96 6.67 -13.14
N LYS A 2 5.18 5.97 -12.33
CA LYS A 2 5.35 5.85 -10.89
C LYS A 2 5.49 4.38 -10.51
N ARG A 3 6.44 4.07 -9.64
CA ARG A 3 6.78 2.70 -9.25
C ARG A 3 6.69 2.57 -7.74
N ILE A 4 5.80 1.71 -7.29
CA ILE A 4 5.49 1.52 -5.87
C ILE A 4 5.71 0.05 -5.53
N ALA A 5 6.35 -0.21 -4.38
CA ALA A 5 6.48 -1.55 -3.86
C ALA A 5 5.88 -1.65 -2.47
N PHE A 6 5.18 -2.75 -2.22
CA PHE A 6 4.69 -3.13 -0.89
C PHE A 6 5.42 -4.38 -0.45
N SER A 7 5.97 -4.38 0.74
CA SER A 7 6.63 -5.56 1.29
C SER A 7 6.07 -5.93 2.66
N GLY A 8 5.91 -7.21 2.89
CA GLY A 8 5.34 -7.73 4.12
C GLY A 8 5.33 -9.23 4.16
N VAL A 9 4.49 -9.78 5.03
CA VAL A 9 4.27 -11.22 5.20
C VAL A 9 2.78 -11.53 5.23
N GLY A 10 2.42 -12.81 5.05
CA GLY A 10 1.04 -13.26 5.08
C GLY A 10 0.23 -12.73 3.91
N GLY A 11 0.35 -13.36 2.78
CA GLY A 11 -0.09 -12.99 1.44
C GLY A 11 -1.36 -12.15 1.29
N GLN A 12 -2.29 -12.19 2.22
CA GLN A 12 -3.55 -11.47 2.09
C GLN A 12 -3.41 -9.95 2.24
N SER A 13 -2.59 -9.47 3.19
CA SER A 13 -2.47 -8.03 3.47
C SER A 13 -1.80 -7.28 2.33
N VAL A 14 -0.66 -7.75 1.86
CA VAL A 14 0.06 -7.11 0.75
C VAL A 14 -0.74 -7.23 -0.54
N ARG A 15 -1.38 -8.36 -0.78
CA ARG A 15 -2.26 -8.55 -1.95
C ARG A 15 -3.45 -7.60 -1.91
N LEU A 16 -4.13 -7.52 -0.79
CA LEU A 16 -5.31 -6.67 -0.65
C LEU A 16 -4.95 -5.20 -0.87
N VAL A 17 -3.91 -4.72 -0.23
CA VAL A 17 -3.45 -3.32 -0.35
C VAL A 17 -3.04 -3.00 -1.79
N SER A 18 -2.21 -3.86 -2.40
CA SER A 18 -1.71 -3.64 -3.75
C SER A 18 -2.81 -3.76 -4.81
N HIS A 19 -3.73 -4.71 -4.67
CA HIS A 19 -4.90 -4.84 -5.54
C HIS A 19 -5.83 -3.65 -5.44
N THR A 20 -6.10 -3.17 -4.23
CA THR A 20 -6.95 -2.00 -4.01
C THR A 20 -6.36 -0.78 -4.70
N LEU A 21 -5.05 -0.55 -4.56
CA LEU A 21 -4.38 0.53 -5.25
C LEU A 21 -4.45 0.37 -6.77
N ALA A 22 -4.19 -0.83 -7.29
CA ALA A 22 -4.23 -1.10 -8.72
C ALA A 22 -5.61 -0.80 -9.32
N LEU A 23 -6.67 -1.27 -8.67
CA LEU A 23 -8.04 -1.03 -9.13
C LEU A 23 -8.43 0.46 -9.06
N ALA A 24 -8.02 1.15 -8.01
CA ALA A 24 -8.25 2.59 -7.89
C ALA A 24 -7.57 3.38 -9.01
N LEU A 25 -6.32 3.05 -9.32
CA LEU A 25 -5.58 3.68 -10.42
C LEU A 25 -6.20 3.39 -11.79
N MET A 26 -6.66 2.17 -12.01
CA MET A 26 -7.37 1.79 -13.24
C MET A 26 -8.68 2.56 -13.39
N GLU A 27 -9.43 2.74 -12.32
CA GLU A 27 -10.66 3.55 -12.33
C GLU A 27 -10.37 5.01 -12.71
N LEU A 28 -9.20 5.54 -12.32
CA LEU A 28 -8.76 6.89 -12.68
C LEU A 28 -8.19 6.98 -14.11
N GLY A 29 -8.13 5.87 -14.84
CA GLY A 29 -7.70 5.86 -16.25
C GLY A 29 -6.21 5.58 -16.47
N TYR A 30 -5.47 5.20 -15.43
CA TYR A 30 -4.07 4.82 -15.58
C TYR A 30 -3.91 3.40 -16.12
N HIS A 31 -2.84 3.18 -16.88
CA HIS A 31 -2.33 1.85 -17.16
C HIS A 31 -1.54 1.36 -15.93
N VAL A 32 -1.83 0.15 -15.49
CA VAL A 32 -1.26 -0.41 -14.26
C VAL A 32 -0.72 -1.80 -14.52
N THR A 33 0.47 -2.08 -13.99
CA THR A 33 1.00 -3.44 -13.88
C THR A 33 1.21 -3.76 -12.41
N LEU A 34 0.85 -4.97 -12.01
CA LEU A 34 1.04 -5.47 -10.66
C LEU A 34 1.69 -6.85 -10.73
N LEU A 35 2.89 -6.96 -10.17
CA LEU A 35 3.63 -8.21 -10.04
C LEU A 35 3.76 -8.56 -8.57
N LEU A 36 3.49 -9.82 -8.25
CA LEU A 36 3.63 -10.36 -6.90
C LEU A 36 4.80 -11.33 -6.88
N ASP A 37 5.76 -11.07 -6.02
CA ASP A 37 6.90 -11.93 -5.76
C ASP A 37 6.74 -12.62 -4.40
N TYR A 38 6.63 -13.94 -4.42
CA TYR A 38 6.45 -14.77 -3.23
C TYR A 38 7.75 -15.48 -2.88
N ASP A 39 8.08 -15.52 -1.59
CA ASP A 39 9.07 -16.44 -1.11
C ASP A 39 8.50 -17.88 -1.15
N SER A 40 9.19 -18.78 -1.83
CA SER A 40 8.81 -20.18 -1.93
C SER A 40 9.02 -20.98 -0.62
N SER A 41 9.67 -20.38 0.38
CA SER A 41 9.87 -20.97 1.69
C SER A 41 8.57 -20.96 2.50
N ILE A 42 8.09 -22.13 2.90
CA ILE A 42 6.85 -22.31 3.68
C ILE A 42 6.88 -21.55 5.02
N ARG A 43 8.06 -21.25 5.56
CA ARG A 43 8.22 -20.65 6.89
C ARG A 43 8.22 -19.11 6.90
N ASN A 44 8.49 -18.45 5.80
CA ASN A 44 8.68 -17.01 5.76
C ASN A 44 7.61 -16.23 5.01
N GLN A 45 6.70 -16.84 4.33
CA GLN A 45 5.56 -16.22 3.59
C GLN A 45 5.78 -14.75 3.19
N ARG A 46 7.01 -14.44 2.84
CA ARG A 46 7.43 -13.12 2.44
C ARG A 46 6.81 -12.81 1.08
N ILE A 47 6.22 -11.64 0.96
CA ILE A 47 5.62 -11.19 -0.29
C ILE A 47 6.03 -9.76 -0.57
N THR A 48 6.40 -9.49 -1.82
CA THR A 48 6.63 -8.15 -2.34
C THR A 48 5.72 -7.94 -3.55
N ALA A 49 4.96 -6.86 -3.54
CA ALA A 49 4.15 -6.44 -4.67
C ALA A 49 4.81 -5.25 -5.35
N TYR A 50 5.04 -5.36 -6.66
CA TYR A 50 5.57 -4.29 -7.49
C TYR A 50 4.45 -3.74 -8.36
N LEU A 51 4.08 -2.49 -8.14
CA LEU A 51 3.05 -1.80 -8.90
C LEU A 51 3.67 -0.64 -9.66
N THR A 52 3.45 -0.64 -10.97
CA THR A 52 3.85 0.47 -11.85
C THR A 52 2.61 1.03 -12.50
N TYR A 53 2.48 2.35 -12.54
CA TYR A 53 1.39 3.00 -13.26
C TYR A 53 1.86 4.22 -14.05
N ASP A 54 1.17 4.46 -15.17
CA ASP A 54 1.43 5.58 -16.06
C ASP A 54 0.19 5.89 -16.89
N GLY A 55 0.16 7.06 -17.53
CA GLY A 55 -0.83 7.38 -18.56
C GLY A 55 -0.66 6.51 -19.81
N PRO A 56 0.55 6.43 -20.41
CA PRO A 56 0.83 5.52 -21.53
C PRO A 56 0.91 4.05 -21.12
N LEU A 57 0.84 3.17 -22.11
CA LEU A 57 1.04 1.74 -21.92
C LEU A 57 2.45 1.46 -21.36
N ILE A 58 2.52 0.54 -20.38
CA ILE A 58 3.77 0.17 -19.73
C ILE A 58 4.40 -1.00 -20.47
N GLU A 59 5.58 -0.80 -21.04
CA GLU A 59 6.31 -1.83 -21.77
C GLU A 59 7.13 -2.74 -20.86
N ASN A 60 7.74 -2.17 -19.80
CA ASN A 60 8.50 -2.94 -18.82
C ASN A 60 7.75 -3.00 -17.47
N PRO A 61 7.12 -4.14 -17.14
CA PRO A 61 6.37 -4.27 -15.89
C PRO A 61 7.26 -4.43 -14.66
N MET A 62 8.53 -4.82 -14.80
CA MET A 62 9.44 -4.97 -13.68
C MET A 62 10.22 -3.68 -13.45
N PRO A 63 9.98 -2.98 -12.34
CA PRO A 63 10.66 -1.71 -12.10
C PRO A 63 12.13 -1.93 -11.73
N GLU A 64 13.02 -1.19 -12.36
CA GLU A 64 14.44 -1.13 -12.00
C GLU A 64 14.68 -0.24 -10.79
N GLU A 65 13.86 0.79 -10.64
CA GLU A 65 13.90 1.73 -9.52
C GLU A 65 12.54 1.81 -8.86
N ILE A 66 12.53 1.97 -7.54
CA ILE A 66 11.33 2.13 -6.74
C ILE A 66 11.22 3.59 -6.27
N ASP A 67 10.12 4.24 -6.59
CA ASP A 67 9.86 5.60 -6.11
C ASP A 67 9.45 5.59 -4.63
N ILE A 68 8.50 4.72 -4.28
CA ILE A 68 8.00 4.61 -2.91
C ILE A 68 7.91 3.14 -2.52
N GLN A 69 8.49 2.78 -1.38
CA GLN A 69 8.26 1.51 -0.72
C GLN A 69 7.32 1.72 0.47
N VAL A 70 6.33 0.85 0.61
CA VAL A 70 5.52 0.70 1.82
C VAL A 70 5.92 -0.61 2.49
N ARG A 71 6.63 -0.54 3.60
CA ARG A 71 7.11 -1.70 4.34
C ARG A 71 6.23 -1.97 5.55
N LEU A 72 5.50 -3.07 5.51
CA LEU A 72 4.45 -3.39 6.47
C LEU A 72 4.87 -4.37 7.56
N HIS A 73 5.99 -5.08 7.38
CA HIS A 73 6.46 -6.08 8.34
C HIS A 73 7.98 -6.23 8.30
N ALA A 74 8.57 -6.55 9.45
CA ALA A 74 10.03 -6.71 9.60
C ALA A 74 10.63 -7.80 8.71
N LYS A 75 9.87 -8.87 8.45
CA LYS A 75 10.28 -9.97 7.55
C LYS A 75 10.09 -9.63 6.07
N GLY A 76 9.38 -8.58 5.73
CA GLY A 76 9.25 -8.11 4.37
C GLY A 76 10.58 -7.56 3.83
N ASP A 77 10.78 -7.65 2.52
CA ASP A 77 12.01 -7.15 1.90
C ASP A 77 12.18 -5.64 2.14
N GLN A 78 13.42 -5.26 2.43
CA GLN A 78 13.83 -3.87 2.45
C GLN A 78 14.47 -3.56 1.10
N LEU A 79 13.79 -2.73 0.32
CA LEU A 79 14.22 -2.36 -1.02
C LEU A 79 14.92 -1.00 -1.01
N VAL A 80 15.73 -0.76 -2.03
CA VAL A 80 16.26 0.58 -2.30
C VAL A 80 15.15 1.37 -2.99
N ALA A 81 14.66 2.41 -2.34
CA ALA A 81 13.59 3.28 -2.84
C ALA A 81 13.95 4.75 -2.57
N GLN A 82 13.36 5.64 -3.34
CA GLN A 82 13.54 7.09 -3.11
C GLN A 82 12.92 7.53 -1.79
N LYS A 83 11.79 6.92 -1.43
CA LYS A 83 11.10 7.14 -0.15
C LYS A 83 10.57 5.83 0.39
N THR A 84 10.69 5.62 1.70
CA THR A 84 10.08 4.47 2.38
C THR A 84 9.11 4.95 3.45
N ILE A 85 7.88 4.44 3.39
CA ILE A 85 6.90 4.54 4.47
C ILE A 85 6.86 3.19 5.16
N CYS A 86 6.88 3.17 6.49
CA CYS A 86 6.94 1.90 7.20
C CYS A 86 6.20 1.95 8.54
N ASP A 87 5.89 0.78 9.05
CA ASP A 87 5.47 0.63 10.44
C ASP A 87 6.67 0.84 11.39
N THR A 88 6.38 0.96 12.67
CA THR A 88 7.37 1.28 13.72
C THR A 88 8.60 0.39 13.67
N GLY A 89 9.75 1.01 13.65
CA GLY A 89 11.07 0.34 13.70
C GLY A 89 11.52 -0.29 12.40
N LEU A 90 10.82 -0.07 11.27
CA LEU A 90 11.13 -0.74 10.01
C LEU A 90 11.89 0.09 8.98
N CYS A 91 11.99 1.39 9.20
CA CYS A 91 12.75 2.30 8.32
C CYS A 91 13.15 3.57 9.05
N THR A 92 13.84 4.46 8.36
CA THR A 92 14.28 5.76 8.89
C THR A 92 13.65 6.96 8.20
N ASP A 93 12.91 6.76 7.11
CA ASP A 93 12.32 7.88 6.35
C ASP A 93 11.03 8.36 7.00
N GLU A 94 9.95 7.62 6.81
CA GLU A 94 8.65 7.97 7.38
C GLU A 94 8.08 6.77 8.15
N GLU A 95 8.26 6.81 9.46
CA GLU A 95 7.79 5.79 10.38
C GLU A 95 6.45 6.21 11.00
N ILE A 96 5.43 5.40 10.79
CA ILE A 96 4.08 5.63 11.32
C ILE A 96 3.60 4.33 11.97
N PRO A 97 3.07 4.36 13.19
CA PRO A 97 2.66 3.14 13.91
C PRO A 97 1.34 2.57 13.36
N PHE A 98 1.35 2.14 12.12
CA PHE A 98 0.15 1.67 11.42
C PHE A 98 -0.55 0.52 12.13
N GLY A 99 0.21 -0.50 12.55
CA GLY A 99 -0.35 -1.65 13.24
C GLY A 99 -1.00 -1.28 14.57
N LEU A 100 -0.36 -0.42 15.36
CA LEU A 100 -0.91 0.09 16.61
C LEU A 100 -2.19 0.90 16.37
N MET A 101 -2.18 1.79 15.39
CA MET A 101 -3.35 2.59 15.01
C MET A 101 -4.51 1.70 14.58
N GLY A 102 -4.24 0.66 13.78
CA GLY A 102 -5.24 -0.31 13.37
C GLY A 102 -5.85 -1.06 14.55
N ALA A 103 -5.02 -1.50 15.49
CA ALA A 103 -5.47 -2.20 16.68
C ALA A 103 -6.33 -1.31 17.60
N GLU A 104 -5.89 -0.08 17.82
CA GLU A 104 -6.59 0.86 18.70
C GLU A 104 -7.92 1.36 18.13
N ARG A 105 -7.98 1.64 16.83
CA ARG A 105 -9.18 2.22 16.20
C ARG A 105 -10.15 1.19 15.67
N PHE A 106 -9.69 0.04 15.24
CA PHE A 106 -10.49 -0.98 14.54
C PHE A 106 -10.41 -2.36 15.20
N GLY A 107 -9.68 -2.49 16.28
CA GLY A 107 -9.58 -3.72 17.06
C GLY A 107 -8.58 -4.76 16.53
N GLN A 108 -7.97 -4.54 15.37
CA GLN A 108 -6.99 -5.46 14.79
C GLN A 108 -5.88 -4.70 14.06
N ALA A 109 -4.64 -5.10 14.29
CA ALA A 109 -3.46 -4.47 13.70
C ALA A 109 -3.46 -4.51 12.16
N ILE A 110 -4.11 -5.50 11.55
CA ILE A 110 -4.18 -5.67 10.09
C ILE A 110 -4.82 -4.47 9.40
N PHE A 111 -5.72 -3.75 10.04
CA PHE A 111 -6.30 -2.53 9.48
C PHE A 111 -5.28 -1.40 9.29
N GLY A 112 -4.13 -1.50 9.95
CA GLY A 112 -3.00 -0.60 9.74
C GLY A 112 -2.48 -0.60 8.30
N ASN A 113 -2.63 -1.70 7.58
CA ASN A 113 -2.25 -1.78 6.17
C ASN A 113 -3.11 -0.87 5.29
N MET A 114 -4.39 -0.74 5.60
CA MET A 114 -5.30 0.18 4.90
C MET A 114 -5.05 1.64 5.30
N ILE A 115 -4.63 1.88 6.54
CA ILE A 115 -4.17 3.21 6.95
C ILE A 115 -2.93 3.60 6.14
N ALA A 116 -1.98 2.68 5.96
CA ALA A 116 -0.79 2.90 5.13
C ALA A 116 -1.15 3.18 3.67
N LEU A 117 -2.14 2.48 3.12
CA LEU A 117 -2.66 2.74 1.77
C LEU A 117 -3.24 4.15 1.65
N GLY A 118 -4.00 4.59 2.63
CA GLY A 118 -4.54 5.95 2.67
C GLY A 118 -3.43 7.00 2.67
N ARG A 119 -2.41 6.80 3.49
CA ARG A 119 -1.23 7.66 3.51
C ARG A 119 -0.53 7.69 2.14
N LEU A 120 -0.41 6.54 1.50
CA LEU A 120 0.20 6.44 0.17
C LEU A 120 -0.62 7.21 -0.88
N PHE A 121 -1.94 7.10 -0.90
CA PHE A 121 -2.79 7.90 -1.79
C PHE A 121 -2.51 9.39 -1.65
N ARG A 122 -2.37 9.87 -0.42
CA ARG A 122 -2.04 11.27 -0.14
C ARG A 122 -0.68 11.66 -0.71
N LEU A 123 0.33 10.81 -0.48
CA LEU A 123 1.70 11.08 -0.93
C LEU A 123 1.84 11.13 -2.45
N VAL A 124 1.10 10.29 -3.17
CA VAL A 124 1.14 10.29 -4.64
C VAL A 124 0.17 11.28 -5.28
N GLY A 125 -0.56 12.04 -4.47
CA GLY A 125 -1.45 13.10 -4.95
C GLY A 125 -2.76 12.61 -5.56
N ILE A 126 -3.23 11.43 -5.16
CA ILE A 126 -4.50 10.86 -5.62
C ILE A 126 -5.60 11.30 -4.67
N ASP A 127 -6.62 11.99 -5.23
CA ASP A 127 -7.81 12.34 -4.47
C ASP A 127 -8.76 11.14 -4.39
N ILE A 128 -8.86 10.56 -3.19
CA ILE A 128 -9.68 9.37 -2.96
C ILE A 128 -11.19 9.62 -3.13
N SER A 129 -11.64 10.88 -3.12
CA SER A 129 -13.03 11.22 -3.38
C SER A 129 -13.46 10.95 -4.83
N HIS A 130 -12.49 10.84 -5.74
CA HIS A 130 -12.74 10.51 -7.15
C HIS A 130 -12.72 9.00 -7.43
N VAL A 131 -12.51 8.18 -6.40
CA VAL A 131 -12.45 6.72 -6.51
C VAL A 131 -13.62 6.11 -5.74
N GLU A 132 -14.34 5.20 -6.38
CA GLU A 132 -15.42 4.44 -5.73
C GLU A 132 -14.86 3.27 -4.92
N LEU A 133 -14.15 3.58 -3.82
CA LEU A 133 -13.50 2.59 -2.97
C LEU A 133 -14.45 1.51 -2.44
N GLU A 134 -15.71 1.86 -2.18
CA GLU A 134 -16.73 0.92 -1.71
C GLU A 134 -16.97 -0.23 -2.71
N LYS A 135 -16.84 0.03 -4.01
CA LYS A 135 -16.99 -0.99 -5.05
C LYS A 135 -15.73 -1.83 -5.24
N ILE A 136 -14.56 -1.28 -4.90
CA ILE A 136 -13.26 -1.93 -5.06
C ILE A 136 -12.95 -2.84 -3.88
N LEU A 137 -13.26 -2.39 -2.66
CA LEU A 137 -12.97 -3.12 -1.43
C LEU A 137 -13.82 -4.39 -1.31
N PRO A 138 -13.26 -5.47 -0.72
CA PRO A 138 -14.05 -6.64 -0.38
C PRO A 138 -15.24 -6.27 0.51
N LYS A 139 -16.35 -6.97 0.38
CA LYS A 139 -17.55 -6.74 1.18
C LYS A 139 -17.30 -6.97 2.68
N SER A 140 -16.44 -7.94 2.99
CA SER A 140 -16.01 -8.21 4.35
C SER A 140 -15.17 -7.05 4.86
N TYR A 141 -15.57 -6.45 5.98
CA TYR A 141 -14.89 -5.31 6.60
C TYR A 141 -14.79 -4.05 5.71
N ALA A 142 -15.69 -3.89 4.75
CA ALA A 142 -15.64 -2.76 3.83
C ALA A 142 -15.70 -1.40 4.53
N LYS A 143 -16.54 -1.27 5.55
CA LYS A 143 -16.67 -0.02 6.33
C LYS A 143 -15.39 0.30 7.09
N GLU A 144 -14.82 -0.69 7.76
CA GLU A 144 -13.58 -0.55 8.52
C GLU A 144 -12.41 -0.20 7.61
N ASN A 145 -12.29 -0.90 6.49
CA ASN A 145 -11.26 -0.63 5.49
C ASN A 145 -11.38 0.77 4.91
N LEU A 146 -12.60 1.22 4.59
CA LEU A 146 -12.83 2.56 4.07
C LEU A 146 -12.43 3.64 5.09
N LYS A 147 -12.82 3.48 6.35
CA LYS A 147 -12.44 4.39 7.44
C LYS A 147 -10.93 4.39 7.67
N ALA A 148 -10.28 3.22 7.58
CA ALA A 148 -8.84 3.12 7.72
C ALA A 148 -8.10 3.85 6.59
N ILE A 149 -8.53 3.71 5.36
CA ILE A 149 -7.98 4.46 4.22
C ILE A 149 -8.17 5.96 4.43
N GLN A 150 -9.35 6.40 4.82
CA GLN A 150 -9.62 7.81 5.09
C GLN A 150 -8.73 8.36 6.21
N MET A 151 -8.55 7.60 7.28
CA MET A 151 -7.66 7.97 8.39
C MET A 151 -6.21 8.17 7.92
N GLY A 152 -5.70 7.24 7.12
CA GLY A 152 -4.36 7.36 6.56
C GLY A 152 -4.21 8.54 5.60
N TYR A 153 -5.23 8.78 4.80
CA TYR A 153 -5.27 9.92 3.88
C TYR A 153 -5.21 11.25 4.63
N ASP A 154 -5.90 11.36 5.75
CA ASP A 154 -5.98 12.59 6.54
C ASP A 154 -4.71 12.86 7.37
N LEU A 155 -3.85 11.85 7.58
CA LEU A 155 -2.58 12.04 8.30
C LEU A 155 -1.68 13.12 7.69
N GLY A 156 -1.78 13.37 6.38
CA GLY A 156 -1.02 14.41 5.71
C GLY A 156 -1.56 15.83 5.87
N SER A 157 -2.77 15.99 6.41
CA SER A 157 -3.40 17.30 6.53
C SER A 157 -2.89 18.14 7.71
N TYR A 158 -2.07 17.56 8.58
CA TYR A 158 -1.54 18.25 9.78
C TYR A 158 -0.09 18.72 9.64
N GLU A 159 0.57 18.41 8.52
CA GLU A 159 1.96 18.78 8.28
C GLU A 159 2.15 19.90 7.24
N ASP A 160 1.08 20.44 6.68
CA ASP A 160 1.10 21.53 5.70
C ASP A 160 0.82 22.90 6.34
#